data_8e59c2efceaebd52e8a698e2c48d739b
#
_entry.id   8e59c2efceaebd52e8a698e2c48d739b
#
_cell.length_a   1.000
_cell.length_b   1.000
_cell.length_c   1.000
_cell.angle_alpha   90.00
_cell.angle_beta   90.00
_cell.angle_gamma   90.00
#
_symmetry.space_group_name_H-M   'P 1'
#
loop_
_entity.id
_entity.type
_entity.pdbx_description
1 polymer ?
#
loop_
_entity_poly.entity_id
_entity_poly.type
_entity_poly.pdbx_seq_one_letter_code
_entity_poly.pdbx_strand_id
1 'polypeptide(L)'
;MVGINQLQNEIMRQLNIYTNDVKQKMKVNQEELGKEAIKELKKKSPKQTGSYKKGWRLKKEKDRVIVHNATDYQLTHLLEKGHANKDGGRTPAQVHIAPVEEKVVDEYIQRVESDIQSS
;
A
#
# COMPACT_ATOMS: atom_id res chain seq x y z
N MET A 1 30.93 18.76 33.55
CA MET A 1 30.22 19.59 32.56
C MET A 1 30.15 18.85 31.22
N VAL A 2 28.96 18.73 30.65
CA VAL A 2 28.79 18.11 29.34
C VAL A 2 29.25 19.08 28.26
N GLY A 3 30.18 18.66 27.41
CA GLY A 3 30.61 19.47 26.27
C GLY A 3 29.58 19.55 25.17
N ILE A 4 29.69 20.57 24.29
CA ILE A 4 28.78 20.77 23.19
C ILE A 4 28.72 19.54 22.26
N ASN A 5 29.87 18.88 22.03
CA ASN A 5 29.93 17.68 21.18
C ASN A 5 29.18 16.51 21.80
N GLN A 6 29.20 16.35 23.12
CA GLN A 6 28.45 15.32 23.81
C GLN A 6 26.93 15.57 23.72
N LEU A 7 26.53 16.83 23.82
CA LEU A 7 25.13 17.22 23.68
C LEU A 7 24.60 16.94 22.27
N GLN A 8 25.38 17.29 21.25
CA GLN A 8 25.03 16.99 19.85
C GLN A 8 24.88 15.49 19.63
N ASN A 9 25.82 14.69 20.13
CA ASN A 9 25.79 13.23 19.99
C ASN A 9 24.55 12.64 20.65
N GLU A 10 24.20 13.13 21.83
CA GLU A 10 22.99 12.67 22.52
C GLU A 10 21.71 13.03 21.77
N ILE A 11 21.64 14.25 21.24
CA ILE A 11 20.49 14.68 20.43
C ILE A 11 20.37 13.82 19.18
N MET A 12 21.47 13.58 18.47
CA MET A 12 21.47 12.73 17.27
C MET A 12 21.06 11.30 17.58
N ARG A 13 21.52 10.78 18.71
CA ARG A 13 21.13 9.44 19.17
C ARG A 13 19.63 9.35 19.42
N GLN A 14 19.06 10.32 20.11
CA GLN A 14 17.63 10.37 20.39
C GLN A 14 16.80 10.50 19.12
N LEU A 15 17.23 11.33 18.16
CA LEU A 15 16.57 11.48 16.87
C LEU A 15 16.61 10.18 16.07
N ASN A 16 17.73 9.47 16.09
CA ASN A 16 17.86 8.18 15.40
C ASN A 16 16.90 7.14 15.98
N ILE A 17 16.80 7.06 17.30
CA ILE A 17 15.88 6.14 17.98
C ILE A 17 14.44 6.48 17.59
N TYR A 18 14.06 7.74 17.67
CA TYR A 18 12.73 8.20 17.28
C TYR A 18 12.40 7.83 15.83
N THR A 19 13.34 8.10 14.91
CA THR A 19 13.16 7.82 13.50
C THR A 19 13.01 6.32 13.24
N ASN A 20 13.82 5.49 13.92
CA ASN A 20 13.74 4.04 13.79
C ASN A 20 12.42 3.48 14.29
N ASP A 21 11.91 3.98 15.41
CA ASP A 21 10.61 3.58 15.95
C ASP A 21 9.47 3.92 14.98
N VAL A 22 9.50 5.13 14.42
CA VAL A 22 8.51 5.56 13.43
C VAL A 22 8.58 4.69 12.18
N LYS A 23 9.78 4.41 11.68
CA LYS A 23 9.97 3.53 10.52
C LYS A 23 9.42 2.12 10.77
N GLN A 24 9.64 1.59 11.96
CA GLN A 24 9.15 0.26 12.32
C GLN A 24 7.62 0.22 12.34
N LYS A 25 7.00 1.23 12.93
CA LYS A 25 5.54 1.36 12.93
C LYS A 25 4.98 1.52 11.51
N MET A 26 5.67 2.28 10.66
CA MET A 26 5.29 2.44 9.27
C MET A 26 5.30 1.12 8.51
N LYS A 27 6.33 0.29 8.72
CA LYS A 27 6.40 -1.05 8.10
C LYS A 27 5.24 -1.94 8.53
N VAL A 28 4.94 -1.96 9.82
CA VAL A 28 3.81 -2.74 10.36
C VAL A 28 2.50 -2.26 9.73
N ASN A 29 2.28 -0.95 9.67
CA ASN A 29 1.10 -0.38 9.06
C ASN A 29 0.99 -0.72 7.57
N GLN A 30 2.09 -0.67 6.83
CA GLN A 30 2.11 -1.04 5.42
C GLN A 30 1.72 -2.50 5.21
N GLU A 31 2.25 -3.41 6.03
CA GLU A 31 1.91 -4.83 5.94
C GLU A 31 0.43 -5.08 6.27
N GLU A 32 -0.07 -4.48 7.33
CA GLU A 32 -1.47 -4.65 7.74
C GLU A 32 -2.42 -4.10 6.68
N LEU A 33 -2.15 -2.89 6.20
CA LEU A 33 -2.99 -2.26 5.17
C LEU A 33 -2.85 -2.94 3.82
N GLY A 34 -1.68 -3.48 3.50
CA GLY A 34 -1.48 -4.30 2.31
C GLY A 34 -2.33 -5.55 2.32
N LYS A 35 -2.38 -6.26 3.45
CA LYS A 35 -3.24 -7.43 3.62
C LYS A 35 -4.72 -7.06 3.52
N GLU A 36 -5.10 -5.94 4.12
CA GLU A 36 -6.47 -5.44 4.04
C GLU A 36 -6.83 -5.06 2.61
N ALA A 37 -5.92 -4.42 1.88
CA ALA A 37 -6.10 -4.09 0.47
C ALA A 37 -6.33 -5.35 -0.38
N ILE A 38 -5.54 -6.41 -0.15
CA ILE A 38 -5.72 -7.69 -0.85
C ILE A 38 -7.11 -8.26 -0.59
N LYS A 39 -7.55 -8.25 0.65
CA LYS A 39 -8.87 -8.73 1.04
C LYS A 39 -9.99 -7.96 0.34
N GLU A 40 -9.87 -6.64 0.29
CA GLU A 40 -10.83 -5.77 -0.40
C GLU A 40 -10.81 -5.97 -1.91
N LEU A 41 -9.62 -6.09 -2.51
CA LEU A 41 -9.48 -6.33 -3.94
C LEU A 41 -10.05 -7.68 -4.35
N LYS A 42 -9.81 -8.73 -3.56
CA LYS A 42 -10.43 -10.05 -3.81
C LYS A 42 -11.96 -9.96 -3.77
N LYS A 43 -12.50 -9.15 -2.87
CA LYS A 43 -13.93 -8.97 -2.72
C LYS A 43 -14.55 -8.18 -3.86
N LYS A 44 -13.84 -7.11 -4.31
CA LYS A 44 -14.37 -6.15 -5.30
C LYS A 44 -13.96 -6.44 -6.73
N SER A 45 -13.04 -7.38 -6.97
CA SER A 45 -12.60 -7.71 -8.33
C SER A 45 -13.71 -8.39 -9.13
N PRO A 46 -13.82 -8.10 -10.44
CA PRO A 46 -14.82 -8.74 -11.29
C PRO A 46 -14.62 -10.26 -11.35
N LYS A 47 -15.74 -10.99 -11.37
CA LYS A 47 -15.74 -12.46 -11.45
C LYS A 47 -15.78 -12.92 -12.89
N GLN A 48 -14.68 -12.86 -13.64
CA GLN A 48 -14.68 -13.40 -14.99
C GLN A 48 -14.28 -14.87 -15.02
N THR A 49 -13.10 -15.20 -14.52
CA THR A 49 -12.61 -16.58 -14.49
C THR A 49 -12.30 -17.08 -13.08
N GLY A 50 -12.34 -16.20 -12.09
CA GLY A 50 -11.94 -16.50 -10.73
C GLY A 50 -10.44 -16.40 -10.49
N SER A 51 -9.60 -16.60 -11.50
CA SER A 51 -8.14 -16.52 -11.36
C SER A 51 -7.67 -15.10 -11.04
N TYR A 52 -8.26 -14.10 -11.69
CA TYR A 52 -7.93 -12.69 -11.43
C TYR A 52 -8.23 -12.34 -9.96
N LYS A 53 -9.42 -12.68 -9.50
CA LYS A 53 -9.84 -12.39 -8.14
C LYS A 53 -8.94 -13.06 -7.10
N LYS A 54 -8.50 -14.28 -7.36
CA LYS A 54 -7.63 -15.06 -6.46
C LYS A 54 -6.15 -14.68 -6.60
N GLY A 55 -5.80 -13.92 -7.62
CA GLY A 55 -4.42 -13.63 -7.96
C GLY A 55 -3.76 -12.50 -7.18
N TRP A 56 -4.49 -11.81 -6.33
CA TRP A 56 -3.93 -10.71 -5.54
C TRP A 56 -2.93 -11.20 -4.51
N ARG A 57 -1.74 -10.62 -4.51
CA ARG A 57 -0.62 -11.02 -3.65
C ARG A 57 0.07 -9.81 -3.07
N LEU A 58 0.68 -10.02 -1.90
CA LEU A 58 1.51 -9.03 -1.23
C LEU A 58 2.97 -9.37 -1.44
N LYS A 59 3.75 -8.40 -1.92
CA LYS A 59 5.19 -8.52 -2.06
C LYS A 59 5.85 -7.52 -1.11
N LYS A 60 6.75 -8.02 -0.25
CA LYS A 60 7.50 -7.18 0.67
C LYS A 60 8.86 -6.87 0.05
N GLU A 61 9.15 -5.59 -0.09
CA GLU A 61 10.48 -5.10 -0.43
C GLU A 61 11.08 -4.37 0.78
N LYS A 62 12.35 -4.01 0.70
CA LYS A 62 13.10 -3.45 1.84
C LYS A 62 12.38 -2.25 2.48
N ASP A 63 11.88 -1.32 1.67
CA ASP A 63 11.30 -0.07 2.14
C ASP A 63 9.81 0.09 1.80
N ARG A 64 9.20 -0.93 1.17
CA ARG A 64 7.82 -0.81 0.72
C ARG A 64 7.12 -2.15 0.62
N VAL A 65 5.80 -2.08 0.57
CA VAL A 65 4.94 -3.23 0.34
C VAL A 65 4.19 -2.98 -0.97
N ILE A 66 4.21 -3.98 -1.85
CA ILE A 66 3.54 -3.91 -3.14
C ILE A 66 2.39 -4.91 -3.16
N VAL A 67 1.21 -4.42 -3.55
CA VAL A 67 0.04 -5.26 -3.83
C VAL A 67 -0.05 -5.42 -5.35
N HIS A 68 -0.03 -6.65 -5.84
CA HIS A 68 -0.05 -6.91 -7.27
C HIS A 68 -0.89 -8.15 -7.59
N ASN A 69 -1.27 -8.29 -8.85
CA ASN A 69 -1.97 -9.49 -9.31
C ASN A 69 -0.95 -10.41 -9.97
N ALA A 70 -0.75 -11.60 -9.40
CA ALA A 70 0.28 -12.54 -9.84
C ALA A 70 -0.17 -13.42 -10.99
N THR A 71 -1.47 -13.61 -11.18
CA THR A 71 -2.00 -14.53 -12.19
C THR A 71 -2.42 -13.82 -13.48
N ASP A 72 -3.08 -12.69 -13.37
CA ASP A 72 -3.69 -11.99 -14.50
C ASP A 72 -3.40 -10.49 -14.46
N TYR A 73 -2.14 -10.11 -14.19
CA TYR A 73 -1.78 -8.69 -14.02
C TYR A 73 -2.12 -7.84 -15.26
N GLN A 74 -2.13 -8.46 -16.44
CA GLN A 74 -2.44 -7.76 -17.70
C GLN A 74 -3.91 -7.28 -17.74
N LEU A 75 -4.80 -7.94 -17.01
CA LEU A 75 -6.20 -7.55 -16.94
C LEU A 75 -6.45 -6.31 -16.08
N THR A 76 -5.51 -5.93 -15.21
CA THR A 76 -5.71 -4.81 -14.29
C THR A 76 -6.04 -3.52 -15.02
N HIS A 77 -5.28 -3.17 -16.05
CA HIS A 77 -5.51 -1.97 -16.84
C HIS A 77 -6.79 -2.03 -17.66
N LEU A 78 -7.05 -3.18 -18.27
CA LEU A 78 -8.22 -3.37 -19.11
C LEU A 78 -9.50 -3.27 -18.30
N LEU A 79 -9.53 -3.86 -17.10
CA LEU A 79 -10.70 -3.81 -16.22
C LEU A 79 -10.89 -2.43 -15.61
N GLU A 80 -9.82 -1.80 -15.15
CA GLU A 80 -9.89 -0.51 -14.48
C GLU A 80 -10.34 0.62 -15.41
N LYS A 81 -9.87 0.61 -16.66
CA LYS A 81 -10.10 1.69 -17.63
C LYS A 81 -11.05 1.33 -18.76
N GLY A 82 -11.42 0.05 -18.86
CA GLY A 82 -12.15 -0.43 -20.03
C GLY A 82 -11.22 -0.54 -21.23
N HIS A 83 -11.71 -1.02 -22.34
CA HIS A 83 -10.91 -1.18 -23.57
C HIS A 83 -11.77 -1.18 -24.82
N ALA A 84 -11.14 -0.83 -25.96
CA ALA A 84 -11.79 -0.89 -27.25
C ALA A 84 -11.87 -2.35 -27.74
N ASN A 85 -12.99 -2.73 -28.30
CA ASN A 85 -13.21 -4.05 -28.88
C ASN A 85 -12.86 -4.07 -30.37
N LYS A 86 -12.57 -5.26 -30.91
CA LYS A 86 -12.23 -5.44 -32.33
C LYS A 86 -13.36 -5.05 -33.26
N ASP A 87 -14.61 -5.14 -32.82
CA ASP A 87 -15.80 -4.82 -33.58
C ASP A 87 -16.17 -3.33 -33.59
N GLY A 88 -15.33 -2.49 -33.02
CA GLY A 88 -15.56 -1.05 -32.96
C GLY A 88 -16.29 -0.58 -31.70
N GLY A 89 -16.78 -1.50 -30.87
CA GLY A 89 -17.37 -1.18 -29.58
C GLY A 89 -16.32 -0.98 -28.50
N ARG A 90 -16.78 -0.63 -27.32
CA ARG A 90 -15.91 -0.48 -26.15
C ARG A 90 -16.49 -1.20 -24.94
N THR A 91 -15.64 -2.00 -24.28
CA THR A 91 -16.00 -2.61 -23.01
C THR A 91 -15.85 -1.56 -21.90
N PRO A 92 -16.91 -1.33 -21.10
CA PRO A 92 -16.84 -0.33 -20.04
C PRO A 92 -15.89 -0.72 -18.94
N ALA A 93 -15.36 0.29 -18.23
CA ALA A 93 -14.49 0.10 -17.08
C ALA A 93 -15.26 -0.57 -15.94
N GLN A 94 -14.56 -1.44 -15.20
CA GLN A 94 -15.03 -2.03 -13.95
C GLN A 94 -14.06 -1.60 -12.85
N VAL A 95 -14.23 -0.38 -12.36
CA VAL A 95 -13.32 0.25 -11.42
C VAL A 95 -13.38 -0.47 -10.08
N HIS A 96 -12.24 -0.98 -9.61
CA HIS A 96 -12.14 -1.70 -8.33
C HIS A 96 -10.84 -1.41 -7.58
N ILE A 97 -9.78 -1.00 -8.32
CA ILE A 97 -8.47 -0.72 -7.73
C ILE A 97 -8.44 0.68 -7.11
N ALA A 98 -8.89 1.69 -7.84
CA ALA A 98 -8.85 3.08 -7.39
C ALA A 98 -9.56 3.31 -6.04
N PRO A 99 -10.78 2.79 -5.81
CA PRO A 99 -11.44 2.97 -4.52
C PRO A 99 -10.70 2.32 -3.36
N VAL A 100 -10.10 1.14 -3.58
CA VAL A 100 -9.32 0.43 -2.55
C VAL A 100 -8.03 1.19 -2.26
N GLU A 101 -7.34 1.63 -3.30
CA GLU A 101 -6.11 2.41 -3.18
C GLU A 101 -6.35 3.69 -2.38
N GLU A 102 -7.38 4.45 -2.72
CA GLU A 102 -7.73 5.69 -2.04
C GLU A 102 -8.00 5.46 -0.54
N LYS A 103 -8.82 4.46 -0.23
CA LYS A 103 -9.15 4.11 1.14
C LYS A 103 -7.91 3.70 1.95
N VAL A 104 -7.06 2.87 1.37
CA VAL A 104 -5.86 2.36 2.03
C VAL A 104 -4.83 3.47 2.24
N VAL A 105 -4.63 4.34 1.25
CA VAL A 105 -3.71 5.46 1.35
C VAL A 105 -4.17 6.44 2.44
N ASP A 106 -5.44 6.79 2.46
CA ASP A 106 -6.00 7.69 3.49
C ASP A 106 -5.81 7.11 4.89
N GLU A 107 -6.10 5.83 5.06
CA GLU A 107 -5.94 5.15 6.35
C GLU A 107 -4.47 5.08 6.76
N TYR A 108 -3.56 4.83 5.81
CA TYR A 108 -2.13 4.81 6.07
C TYR A 108 -1.62 6.17 6.56
N ILE A 109 -2.03 7.25 5.89
CA ILE A 109 -1.68 8.61 6.28
C ILE A 109 -2.15 8.91 7.71
N GLN A 110 -3.38 8.56 8.04
CA GLN A 110 -3.94 8.76 9.38
C GLN A 110 -3.14 8.00 10.44
N ARG A 111 -2.76 6.75 10.16
CA ARG A 111 -1.97 5.93 11.08
C ARG A 111 -0.58 6.50 11.29
N VAL A 112 0.07 6.96 10.22
CA VAL A 112 1.41 7.56 10.31
C VAL A 112 1.35 8.85 11.14
N GLU A 113 0.37 9.71 10.90
CA GLU A 113 0.19 10.94 11.69
C GLU A 113 -0.02 10.62 13.16
N SER A 114 -0.85 9.65 13.48
CA SER A 114 -1.10 9.20 14.85
C SER A 114 0.17 8.66 15.50
N ASP A 115 0.94 7.86 14.79
CA ASP A 115 2.19 7.28 15.30
C ASP A 115 3.24 8.37 15.58
N ILE A 116 3.32 9.37 14.72
CA ILE A 116 4.23 10.50 14.93
C ILE A 116 3.83 11.32 16.17
N GLN A 117 2.54 11.58 16.33
CA GLN A 117 2.03 12.36 17.48
C GLN A 117 2.18 11.63 18.81
N SER A 118 2.11 10.31 18.81
CA SER A 118 2.19 9.50 20.03
C SER A 118 3.60 9.06 20.41
N SER A 119 4.57 9.39 19.58
CA SER A 119 5.98 8.97 19.79
C SER A 119 6.74 9.93 20.70
#